data_92a31bc11025ead22dd16ed035ff9827
#
_entry.id   92a31bc11025ead22dd16ed035ff9827
#
_cell.length_a   1.000
_cell.length_b   1.000
_cell.length_c   1.000
_cell.angle_alpha   90.00
_cell.angle_beta   90.00
_cell.angle_gamma   90.00
#
_symmetry.space_group_name_H-M   'P 1'
#
loop_
_entity.id
_entity.type
_entity.pdbx_description
1 polymer ?
#
loop_
_entity_poly.entity_id
_entity_poly.type
_entity_poly.pdbx_seq_one_letter_code
_entity_poly.pdbx_strand_id
1 'polypeptide(L)'
;MTSICGMQSLKFENAPHLKGWASVAGKKEGEGPLGNLIDQIIEDPYFGQESWELAEGRFMKQAAMLAISKADLHKKDIRYAFAGDLLEQNTATFSGMKELGIPLFGLFGACSTVGEAMSLAAMSVAGGFAKHSLAIASSHIGSAEKQFRFPLEYGNQRPLSATWTVTGSGGFIVSKEIGPVKIQGITTGKIV
;
A
#
# COMPACT_ATOMS: atom_id res chain seq x y z
N MET A 1 5.56 -14.92 -22.92
CA MET A 1 5.27 -15.72 -21.71
C MET A 1 6.15 -15.24 -20.57
N THR A 2 5.77 -15.44 -19.32
CA THR A 2 6.66 -15.16 -18.18
C THR A 2 7.72 -16.25 -18.13
N SER A 3 8.99 -15.91 -17.91
CA SER A 3 10.07 -16.88 -17.75
C SER A 3 10.52 -16.98 -16.28
N ILE A 4 10.78 -18.19 -15.83
CA ILE A 4 11.35 -18.47 -14.50
C ILE A 4 12.86 -18.30 -14.60
N CYS A 5 13.43 -17.50 -13.70
CA CYS A 5 14.86 -17.23 -13.62
C CYS A 5 15.39 -17.72 -12.28
N GLY A 6 16.07 -18.86 -12.28
CA GLY A 6 16.46 -19.52 -11.03
C GLY A 6 15.25 -19.99 -10.22
N MET A 7 15.38 -20.02 -8.89
CA MET A 7 14.32 -20.55 -8.00
C MET A 7 13.33 -19.50 -7.52
N GLN A 8 13.68 -18.20 -7.58
CA GLN A 8 12.95 -17.14 -6.87
C GLN A 8 12.47 -16.01 -7.77
N SER A 9 12.98 -15.91 -9.00
CA SER A 9 12.71 -14.78 -9.86
C SER A 9 11.82 -15.13 -11.05
N LEU A 10 10.95 -14.19 -11.39
CA LEU A 10 10.15 -14.21 -12.62
C LEU A 10 10.52 -13.00 -13.46
N LYS A 11 10.74 -13.21 -14.75
CA LYS A 11 10.90 -12.15 -15.74
C LYS A 11 9.66 -12.10 -16.64
N PHE A 12 9.06 -10.94 -16.75
CA PHE A 12 7.87 -10.74 -17.56
C PHE A 12 8.25 -10.36 -18.99
N GLU A 13 7.87 -11.17 -19.98
CA GLU A 13 8.00 -10.80 -21.41
C GLU A 13 6.99 -9.69 -21.77
N ASN A 14 5.73 -9.88 -21.35
CA ASN A 14 4.69 -8.86 -21.42
C ASN A 14 4.65 -8.11 -20.09
N ALA A 15 5.70 -7.33 -19.84
CA ALA A 15 5.87 -6.67 -18.57
C ALA A 15 4.76 -5.66 -18.30
N PRO A 16 4.10 -5.73 -17.13
CA PRO A 16 3.12 -4.73 -16.75
C PRO A 16 3.79 -3.40 -16.42
N HIS A 17 3.00 -2.35 -16.41
CA HIS A 17 3.46 -0.99 -16.14
C HIS A 17 2.74 -0.40 -14.93
N LEU A 18 3.39 0.51 -14.21
CA LEU A 18 2.70 1.44 -13.33
C LEU A 18 2.05 2.53 -14.20
N LYS A 19 0.74 2.65 -14.10
CA LYS A 19 -0.05 3.64 -14.84
C LYS A 19 -0.35 4.89 -14.00
N GLY A 20 -0.49 4.72 -12.69
CA GLY A 20 -0.70 5.77 -11.74
C GLY A 20 -0.28 5.33 -10.33
N TRP A 21 0.06 6.29 -9.50
CA TRP A 21 0.37 6.06 -8.09
C TRP A 21 0.04 7.29 -7.29
N ALA A 22 -0.18 7.11 -5.99
CA ALA A 22 -0.43 8.19 -5.06
C ALA A 22 0.06 7.87 -3.66
N SER A 23 0.40 8.93 -2.94
CA SER A 23 0.75 8.90 -1.54
C SER A 23 -0.10 9.90 -0.75
N VAL A 24 -0.64 9.43 0.38
CA VAL A 24 -1.37 10.28 1.35
C VAL A 24 -0.73 10.04 2.70
N ALA A 25 -0.31 11.09 3.38
CA ALA A 25 0.44 10.94 4.63
C ALA A 25 0.03 11.97 5.68
N GLY A 26 0.45 11.73 6.91
CA GLY A 26 0.20 12.60 8.05
C GLY A 26 1.08 13.84 8.06
N LYS A 27 0.75 14.76 8.97
CA LYS A 27 1.48 16.02 9.16
C LYS A 27 2.98 15.82 9.34
N LYS A 28 3.37 14.89 10.20
CA LYS A 28 4.78 14.66 10.51
C LYS A 28 5.61 14.22 9.30
N GLU A 29 5.02 13.43 8.42
CA GLU A 29 5.64 13.03 7.16
C GLU A 29 5.76 14.22 6.20
N GLY A 30 4.77 15.11 6.22
CA GLY A 30 4.79 16.37 5.47
C GLY A 30 5.91 17.33 5.90
N GLU A 31 6.28 17.30 7.18
CA GLU A 31 7.40 18.09 7.74
C GLU A 31 8.77 17.46 7.42
N GLY A 32 8.79 16.23 6.89
CA GLY A 32 10.00 15.51 6.55
C GLY A 32 10.62 15.94 5.22
N PRO A 33 11.82 15.42 4.90
CA PRO A 33 12.57 15.83 3.70
C PRO A 33 11.88 15.47 2.38
N LEU A 34 10.93 14.54 2.40
CA LEU A 34 10.14 14.13 1.22
C LEU A 34 8.71 14.69 1.23
N GLY A 35 8.38 15.57 2.18
CA GLY A 35 7.03 16.11 2.35
C GLY A 35 6.46 16.77 1.09
N ASN A 36 7.28 17.47 0.34
CA ASN A 36 6.90 18.12 -0.92
C ASN A 36 6.65 17.15 -2.09
N LEU A 37 6.98 15.87 -1.93
CA LEU A 37 6.72 14.82 -2.92
C LEU A 37 5.47 14.00 -2.60
N ILE A 38 4.88 14.21 -1.43
CA ILE A 38 3.65 13.54 -1.02
C ILE A 38 2.47 14.22 -1.69
N ASP A 39 1.58 13.45 -2.29
CA ASP A 39 0.44 13.99 -3.05
C ASP A 39 -0.57 14.72 -2.16
N GLN A 40 -0.78 14.23 -0.94
CA GLN A 40 -1.70 14.85 0.01
C GLN A 40 -1.22 14.68 1.45
N ILE A 41 -1.14 15.78 2.20
CA ILE A 41 -0.86 15.79 3.63
C ILE A 41 -2.16 16.01 4.39
N ILE A 42 -2.37 15.21 5.44
CA ILE A 42 -3.53 15.29 6.34
C ILE A 42 -3.04 15.76 7.71
N GLU A 43 -3.49 16.94 8.11
CA GLU A 43 -3.10 17.57 9.37
C GLU A 43 -3.69 16.86 10.60
N ASP A 44 -4.94 16.39 10.49
CA ASP A 44 -5.62 15.67 11.55
C ASP A 44 -5.20 14.19 11.54
N PRO A 45 -4.52 13.69 12.60
CA PRO A 45 -4.10 12.29 12.66
C PRO A 45 -5.26 11.30 12.69
N TYR A 46 -6.45 11.74 13.10
CA TYR A 46 -7.66 10.93 13.05
C TYR A 46 -8.35 10.94 11.69
N PHE A 47 -7.97 11.88 10.81
CA PHE A 47 -8.62 12.07 9.52
C PHE A 47 -10.16 12.14 9.63
N GLY A 48 -10.66 12.76 10.70
CA GLY A 48 -12.08 12.87 11.02
C GLY A 48 -12.75 11.55 11.43
N GLN A 49 -11.99 10.54 11.85
CA GLN A 49 -12.50 9.24 12.29
C GLN A 49 -12.45 9.11 13.83
N GLU A 50 -13.15 8.11 14.36
CA GLU A 50 -13.27 7.87 15.81
C GLU A 50 -12.10 7.05 16.38
N SER A 51 -11.35 6.36 15.55
CA SER A 51 -10.20 5.54 15.96
C SER A 51 -9.04 5.63 14.96
N TRP A 52 -7.85 5.26 15.40
CA TRP A 52 -6.66 5.26 14.55
C TRP A 52 -6.71 4.20 13.45
N GLU A 53 -7.33 3.07 13.72
CA GLU A 53 -7.52 2.00 12.73
C GLU A 53 -8.47 2.46 11.60
N LEU A 54 -9.53 3.18 11.95
CA LEU A 54 -10.44 3.77 10.98
C LEU A 54 -9.76 4.93 10.22
N ALA A 55 -8.96 5.74 10.91
CA ALA A 55 -8.15 6.78 10.29
C ALA A 55 -7.19 6.19 9.24
N GLU A 56 -6.48 5.12 9.59
CA GLU A 56 -5.59 4.40 8.68
C GLU A 56 -6.35 3.88 7.44
N GLY A 57 -7.51 3.27 7.64
CA GLY A 57 -8.39 2.87 6.55
C GLY A 57 -8.80 4.05 5.65
N ARG A 58 -9.00 5.23 6.23
CA ARG A 58 -9.31 6.45 5.49
C ARG A 58 -8.12 6.92 4.63
N PHE A 59 -6.89 6.88 5.17
CA PHE A 59 -5.67 7.15 4.41
C PHE A 59 -5.55 6.19 3.23
N MET A 60 -5.78 4.90 3.45
CA MET A 60 -5.73 3.88 2.40
C MET A 60 -6.78 4.16 1.30
N LYS A 61 -8.03 4.38 1.68
CA LYS A 61 -9.11 4.72 0.72
C LYS A 61 -8.74 5.95 -0.13
N GLN A 62 -8.22 7.00 0.51
CA GLN A 62 -7.86 8.23 -0.17
C GLN A 62 -6.70 8.01 -1.16
N ALA A 63 -5.65 7.28 -0.77
CA ALA A 63 -4.54 6.92 -1.65
C ALA A 63 -5.01 6.08 -2.85
N ALA A 64 -5.89 5.09 -2.61
CA ALA A 64 -6.47 4.28 -3.68
C ALA A 64 -7.22 5.14 -4.70
N MET A 65 -8.11 6.02 -4.22
CA MET A 65 -8.91 6.91 -5.09
C MET A 65 -8.02 7.86 -5.90
N LEU A 66 -6.99 8.43 -5.27
CA LEU A 66 -6.04 9.29 -5.94
C LEU A 66 -5.23 8.53 -7.01
N ALA A 67 -4.73 7.34 -6.71
CA ALA A 67 -3.98 6.51 -7.65
C ALA A 67 -4.84 6.12 -8.87
N ILE A 68 -6.11 5.74 -8.65
CA ILE A 68 -7.07 5.42 -9.70
C ILE A 68 -7.32 6.66 -10.57
N SER A 69 -7.56 7.82 -9.97
CA SER A 69 -7.78 9.08 -10.69
C SER A 69 -6.55 9.48 -11.52
N LYS A 70 -5.35 9.40 -10.94
CA LYS A 70 -4.09 9.72 -11.66
C LYS A 70 -3.78 8.74 -12.79
N ALA A 71 -4.35 7.55 -12.76
CA ALA A 71 -4.29 6.58 -13.85
C ALA A 71 -5.35 6.83 -14.95
N ASP A 72 -6.20 7.84 -14.79
CA ASP A 72 -7.36 8.10 -15.67
C ASP A 72 -8.28 6.87 -15.78
N LEU A 73 -8.62 6.30 -14.63
CA LEU A 73 -9.46 5.10 -14.49
C LEU A 73 -10.60 5.35 -13.49
N HIS A 74 -11.57 4.45 -13.53
CA HIS A 74 -12.64 4.36 -12.54
C HIS A 74 -12.46 3.10 -11.67
N LYS A 75 -13.09 3.07 -10.49
CA LYS A 75 -13.06 1.89 -9.59
C LYS A 75 -13.45 0.58 -10.30
N LYS A 76 -14.43 0.63 -11.19
CA LYS A 76 -14.91 -0.51 -11.98
C LYS A 76 -13.90 -1.11 -12.95
N ASP A 77 -12.85 -0.35 -13.30
CA ASP A 77 -11.81 -0.79 -14.21
C ASP A 77 -10.73 -1.61 -13.49
N ILE A 78 -10.72 -1.57 -12.15
CA ILE A 78 -9.79 -2.33 -11.32
C ILE A 78 -10.37 -3.71 -11.04
N ARG A 79 -9.68 -4.75 -11.53
CA ARG A 79 -10.14 -6.14 -11.38
C ARG A 79 -9.91 -6.67 -9.97
N TYR A 80 -8.72 -6.39 -9.40
CA TYR A 80 -8.30 -6.86 -8.09
C TYR A 80 -7.56 -5.77 -7.34
N ALA A 81 -7.73 -5.76 -6.02
CA ALA A 81 -6.88 -5.03 -5.09
C ALA A 81 -6.07 -6.03 -4.25
N PHE A 82 -4.77 -5.80 -4.16
CA PHE A 82 -3.85 -6.46 -3.27
C PHE A 82 -3.46 -5.44 -2.22
N ALA A 83 -3.94 -5.61 -1.01
CA ALA A 83 -3.85 -4.59 0.02
C ALA A 83 -3.53 -5.16 1.39
N GLY A 84 -2.79 -4.42 2.18
CA GLY A 84 -2.51 -4.76 3.56
C GLY A 84 -2.06 -3.55 4.36
N ASP A 85 -2.27 -3.62 5.65
CA ASP A 85 -1.75 -2.66 6.62
C ASP A 85 -0.61 -3.26 7.43
N LEU A 86 -0.04 -2.47 8.33
CA LEU A 86 1.07 -2.93 9.17
C LEU A 86 0.62 -3.96 10.22
N LEU A 87 -0.68 -3.99 10.55
CA LEU A 87 -1.23 -4.84 11.58
C LEU A 87 -1.66 -6.20 11.03
N GLU A 88 -1.49 -7.24 11.84
CA GLU A 88 -1.72 -8.63 11.46
C GLU A 88 -3.16 -8.93 11.01
N GLN A 89 -4.15 -8.19 11.54
CA GLN A 89 -5.56 -8.49 11.31
C GLN A 89 -6.16 -7.77 10.10
N ASN A 90 -5.40 -6.91 9.42
CA ASN A 90 -5.88 -6.12 8.28
C ASN A 90 -7.16 -5.31 8.55
N THR A 91 -7.35 -4.86 9.79
CA THR A 91 -8.56 -4.12 10.19
C THR A 91 -8.71 -2.82 9.42
N ALA A 92 -7.62 -2.06 9.30
CA ALA A 92 -7.60 -0.82 8.54
C ALA A 92 -7.82 -1.08 7.04
N THR A 93 -7.21 -2.14 6.51
CA THR A 93 -7.36 -2.57 5.11
C THR A 93 -8.80 -2.86 4.76
N PHE A 94 -9.48 -3.69 5.56
CA PHE A 94 -10.88 -4.04 5.28
C PHE A 94 -11.80 -2.83 5.41
N SER A 95 -11.57 -1.98 6.41
CA SER A 95 -12.32 -0.74 6.60
C SER A 95 -12.14 0.21 5.41
N GLY A 96 -10.91 0.46 4.99
CA GLY A 96 -10.59 1.38 3.90
C GLY A 96 -11.04 0.89 2.53
N MET A 97 -10.95 -0.42 2.27
CA MET A 97 -11.26 -1.00 0.97
C MET A 97 -12.75 -1.31 0.77
N LYS A 98 -13.51 -1.45 1.87
CA LYS A 98 -14.95 -1.79 1.83
C LYS A 98 -15.76 -0.93 0.88
N GLU A 99 -15.56 0.39 0.92
CA GLU A 99 -16.34 1.34 0.11
C GLU A 99 -15.89 1.44 -1.35
N LEU A 100 -14.77 0.84 -1.70
CA LEU A 100 -14.29 0.83 -3.08
C LEU A 100 -15.01 -0.23 -3.92
N GLY A 101 -15.47 -1.31 -3.29
CA GLY A 101 -16.21 -2.39 -3.96
C GLY A 101 -15.34 -3.18 -4.96
N ILE A 102 -14.02 -3.17 -4.78
CA ILE A 102 -13.05 -3.90 -5.61
C ILE A 102 -12.78 -5.25 -4.95
N PRO A 103 -12.78 -6.38 -5.71
CA PRO A 103 -12.37 -7.67 -5.19
C PRO A 103 -10.99 -7.61 -4.52
N LEU A 104 -10.90 -8.04 -3.25
CA LEU A 104 -9.76 -7.79 -2.39
C LEU A 104 -9.04 -9.08 -2.01
N PHE A 105 -7.71 -9.05 -2.12
CA PHE A 105 -6.78 -9.97 -1.46
C PHE A 105 -6.12 -9.21 -0.31
N GLY A 106 -6.48 -9.59 0.93
CA GLY A 106 -5.82 -9.06 2.13
C GLY A 106 -4.47 -9.72 2.34
N LEU A 107 -3.43 -8.92 2.51
CA LEU A 107 -2.04 -9.36 2.63
C LEU A 107 -1.47 -8.97 3.98
N PHE A 108 -0.55 -9.80 4.47
CA PHE A 108 0.21 -9.47 5.67
C PHE A 108 1.68 -9.86 5.52
N GLY A 109 2.50 -8.87 5.30
CA GLY A 109 3.95 -8.98 5.26
C GLY A 109 4.63 -7.88 6.09
N ALA A 110 3.85 -7.21 6.97
CA ALA A 110 4.31 -6.04 7.74
C ALA A 110 5.03 -5.03 6.82
N CYS A 111 6.32 -4.76 7.04
CA CYS A 111 7.09 -3.81 6.22
C CYS A 111 7.28 -4.26 4.76
N SER A 112 7.07 -5.52 4.42
CA SER A 112 7.17 -6.05 3.05
C SER A 112 5.85 -6.07 2.28
N THR A 113 4.73 -5.70 2.91
CA THR A 113 3.39 -5.76 2.31
C THR A 113 3.29 -5.05 0.97
N VAL A 114 3.92 -3.87 0.81
CA VAL A 114 3.87 -3.15 -0.47
C VAL A 114 4.59 -3.91 -1.59
N GLY A 115 5.72 -4.56 -1.29
CA GLY A 115 6.46 -5.39 -2.25
C GLY A 115 5.67 -6.64 -2.64
N GLU A 116 5.01 -7.28 -1.68
CA GLU A 116 4.11 -8.41 -1.91
C GLU A 116 2.92 -8.00 -2.78
N ALA A 117 2.23 -6.91 -2.42
CA ALA A 117 1.09 -6.38 -3.17
C ALA A 117 1.44 -6.06 -4.62
N MET A 118 2.58 -5.37 -4.84
CA MET A 118 3.05 -5.05 -6.18
C MET A 118 3.43 -6.30 -6.98
N SER A 119 4.05 -7.29 -6.34
CA SER A 119 4.41 -8.56 -6.98
C SER A 119 3.17 -9.32 -7.44
N LEU A 120 2.17 -9.46 -6.58
CA LEU A 120 0.91 -10.15 -6.90
C LEU A 120 0.09 -9.39 -7.96
N ALA A 121 0.04 -8.06 -7.87
CA ALA A 121 -0.59 -7.23 -8.89
C ALA A 121 0.10 -7.40 -10.25
N ALA A 122 1.45 -7.39 -10.28
CA ALA A 122 2.20 -7.61 -11.50
C ALA A 122 1.98 -9.00 -12.09
N MET A 123 1.97 -10.05 -11.24
CA MET A 123 1.67 -11.42 -11.67
C MET A 123 0.26 -11.53 -12.24
N SER A 124 -0.75 -10.91 -11.60
CA SER A 124 -2.13 -10.95 -12.06
C SER A 124 -2.31 -10.29 -13.43
N VAL A 125 -1.62 -9.18 -13.69
CA VAL A 125 -1.67 -8.47 -14.97
C VAL A 125 -0.84 -9.20 -16.04
N ALA A 126 0.37 -9.62 -15.74
CA ALA A 126 1.22 -10.36 -16.66
C ALA A 126 0.64 -11.71 -17.05
N GLY A 127 -0.06 -12.37 -16.12
CA GLY A 127 -0.77 -13.64 -16.34
C GLY A 127 -2.10 -13.51 -17.09
N GLY A 128 -2.56 -12.28 -17.36
CA GLY A 128 -3.81 -12.02 -18.08
C GLY A 128 -5.08 -12.14 -17.23
N PHE A 129 -4.96 -12.27 -15.92
CA PHE A 129 -6.10 -12.34 -14.99
C PHE A 129 -6.73 -10.97 -14.74
N ALA A 130 -5.99 -9.89 -14.97
CA ALA A 130 -6.46 -8.52 -14.81
C ALA A 130 -5.89 -7.61 -15.90
N LYS A 131 -6.68 -6.62 -16.34
CA LYS A 131 -6.17 -5.49 -17.14
C LYS A 131 -5.49 -4.46 -16.24
N HIS A 132 -6.13 -4.16 -15.10
CA HIS A 132 -5.65 -3.25 -14.08
C HIS A 132 -5.84 -3.87 -12.71
N SER A 133 -4.83 -3.75 -11.85
CA SER A 133 -4.86 -4.15 -10.46
C SER A 133 -4.32 -3.02 -9.58
N LEU A 134 -4.86 -2.89 -8.37
CA LEU A 134 -4.39 -1.97 -7.35
C LEU A 134 -3.47 -2.73 -6.38
N ALA A 135 -2.27 -2.20 -6.15
CA ALA A 135 -1.40 -2.59 -5.06
C ALA A 135 -1.33 -1.44 -4.06
N ILE A 136 -1.57 -1.71 -2.78
CA ILE A 136 -1.63 -0.65 -1.77
C ILE A 136 -1.22 -1.15 -0.39
N ALA A 137 -0.55 -0.31 0.37
CA ALA A 137 -0.22 -0.57 1.76
C ALA A 137 -0.38 0.70 2.60
N SER A 138 -0.61 0.52 3.89
CA SER A 138 -0.74 1.61 4.87
C SER A 138 -0.07 1.29 6.19
N SER A 139 0.11 2.33 6.99
CA SER A 139 0.42 2.27 8.41
C SER A 139 -0.08 3.53 9.11
N HIS A 140 -0.26 3.43 10.42
CA HIS A 140 -0.59 4.58 11.27
C HIS A 140 0.15 4.47 12.60
N ILE A 141 0.82 5.56 13.01
CA ILE A 141 1.60 5.58 14.26
C ILE A 141 0.78 5.15 15.47
N GLY A 142 -0.46 5.61 15.60
CA GLY A 142 -1.32 5.30 16.74
C GLY A 142 -1.70 3.84 16.83
N SER A 143 -2.14 3.21 15.73
CA SER A 143 -2.47 1.79 15.70
C SER A 143 -1.22 0.91 15.89
N ALA A 144 -0.09 1.29 15.27
CA ALA A 144 1.18 0.59 15.42
C ALA A 144 1.70 0.63 16.87
N GLU A 145 1.64 1.79 17.54
CA GLU A 145 2.07 1.91 18.93
C GLU A 145 1.23 1.05 19.88
N LYS A 146 -0.08 0.95 19.65
CA LYS A 146 -0.94 0.06 20.44
C LYS A 146 -0.49 -1.40 20.38
N GLN A 147 -0.06 -1.85 19.20
CA GLN A 147 0.27 -3.25 19.01
C GLN A 147 1.72 -3.59 19.36
N PHE A 148 2.66 -2.72 19.02
CA PHE A 148 4.09 -3.03 19.13
C PHE A 148 4.76 -2.47 20.37
N ARG A 149 4.15 -1.49 21.03
CA ARG A 149 4.66 -0.91 22.27
C ARG A 149 3.81 -1.33 23.46
N PHE A 150 3.91 -2.59 23.83
CA PHE A 150 3.24 -3.13 25.00
C PHE A 150 4.22 -3.22 26.20
N PRO A 151 3.79 -2.89 27.41
CA PRO A 151 2.52 -2.23 27.75
C PRO A 151 2.59 -0.70 27.60
N LEU A 152 1.60 -0.13 26.94
CA LEU A 152 1.49 1.33 26.78
C LEU A 152 1.33 2.06 28.11
N GLU A 153 0.75 1.41 29.10
CA GLU A 153 0.48 1.98 30.43
C GLU A 153 1.75 2.43 31.17
N TYR A 154 2.90 1.87 30.85
CA TYR A 154 4.17 2.33 31.43
C TYR A 154 4.67 3.67 30.90
N GLY A 155 3.99 4.25 29.92
CA GLY A 155 4.29 5.59 29.43
C GLY A 155 5.74 5.79 29.01
N ASN A 156 6.38 4.76 28.48
CA ASN A 156 7.78 4.81 28.09
C ASN A 156 8.03 5.95 27.11
N GLN A 157 8.92 6.88 27.51
CA GLN A 157 9.34 7.94 26.61
C GLN A 157 10.11 7.35 25.44
N ARG A 158 9.78 7.82 24.25
CA ARG A 158 10.48 7.43 23.05
C ARG A 158 11.86 8.10 23.01
N PRO A 159 12.96 7.34 22.90
CA PRO A 159 14.27 7.94 22.71
C PRO A 159 14.34 8.66 21.37
N LEU A 160 15.14 9.73 21.29
CA LEU A 160 15.30 10.50 20.05
C LEU A 160 15.86 9.67 18.87
N SER A 161 16.56 8.58 19.18
CA SER A 161 17.10 7.63 18.21
C SER A 161 16.10 6.59 17.69
N ALA A 162 14.89 6.51 18.29
CA ALA A 162 13.88 5.55 17.86
C ALA A 162 13.29 5.96 16.51
N THR A 163 13.11 4.97 15.62
CA THR A 163 12.40 5.17 14.35
C THR A 163 10.92 5.49 14.60
N TRP A 164 10.34 6.24 13.69
CA TRP A 164 8.94 6.62 13.75
C TRP A 164 8.12 5.81 12.76
N THR A 165 7.03 5.18 13.19
CA THR A 165 6.11 4.53 12.26
C THR A 165 5.42 5.59 11.42
N VAL A 166 5.47 5.45 10.12
CA VAL A 166 4.81 6.36 9.17
C VAL A 166 3.29 6.31 9.36
N THR A 167 2.66 7.47 9.31
CA THR A 167 1.21 7.58 9.16
C THR A 167 0.90 7.92 7.73
N GLY A 168 0.32 6.97 7.00
CA GLY A 168 -0.02 7.19 5.59
C GLY A 168 -0.29 5.92 4.82
N SER A 169 -0.54 6.10 3.54
CA SER A 169 -0.76 5.02 2.58
C SER A 169 -0.17 5.37 1.22
N GLY A 170 0.37 4.36 0.54
CA GLY A 170 0.84 4.44 -0.83
C GLY A 170 0.13 3.41 -1.72
N GLY A 171 -0.47 3.87 -2.82
CA GLY A 171 -1.20 3.04 -3.77
C GLY A 171 -0.64 3.13 -5.18
N PHE A 172 -0.65 2.01 -5.92
CA PHE A 172 -0.08 1.87 -7.25
C PHE A 172 -1.06 1.13 -8.17
N ILE A 173 -1.31 1.67 -9.35
CA ILE A 173 -2.09 1.01 -10.40
C ILE A 173 -1.14 0.28 -11.35
N VAL A 174 -1.17 -1.05 -11.25
CA VAL A 174 -0.45 -1.93 -12.16
C VAL A 174 -1.35 -2.26 -13.35
N SER A 175 -0.86 -2.06 -14.56
CA SER A 175 -1.66 -2.11 -15.79
C SER A 175 -0.97 -2.88 -16.89
N LYS A 176 -1.78 -3.49 -17.76
CA LYS A 176 -1.33 -4.02 -19.07
C LYS A 176 -1.03 -2.90 -20.06
N GLU A 177 -1.63 -1.73 -19.89
CA GLU A 177 -1.40 -0.57 -20.75
C GLU A 177 -0.04 0.06 -20.44
N ILE A 178 0.57 0.64 -21.48
CA ILE A 178 1.87 1.31 -21.34
C ILE A 178 1.73 2.49 -20.36
N GLY A 179 2.63 2.54 -19.42
CA GLY A 179 2.79 3.59 -18.43
C GLY A 179 4.25 4.00 -18.28
N PRO A 180 4.54 5.02 -17.49
CA PRO A 180 5.89 5.60 -17.40
C PRO A 180 6.92 4.67 -16.75
N VAL A 181 6.49 3.69 -15.94
CA VAL A 181 7.39 2.75 -15.25
C VAL A 181 7.01 1.31 -15.62
N LYS A 182 8.00 0.54 -16.05
CA LYS A 182 7.85 -0.86 -16.46
C LYS A 182 8.33 -1.79 -15.34
N ILE A 183 7.49 -2.77 -14.97
CA ILE A 183 7.86 -3.83 -14.02
C ILE A 183 8.42 -5.00 -14.82
N GLN A 184 9.74 -5.11 -14.92
CA GLN A 184 10.39 -6.13 -15.75
C GLN A 184 10.33 -7.53 -15.15
N GLY A 185 10.28 -7.63 -13.83
CA GLY A 185 10.27 -8.91 -13.12
C GLY A 185 10.12 -8.72 -11.62
N ILE A 186 10.03 -9.83 -10.93
CA ILE A 186 9.96 -9.88 -9.47
C ILE A 186 10.93 -10.94 -8.95
N THR A 187 11.38 -10.74 -7.72
CA THR A 187 12.16 -11.73 -6.98
C THR A 187 11.57 -11.87 -5.58
N THR A 188 11.18 -13.09 -5.22
CA THR A 188 10.65 -13.39 -3.90
C THR A 188 11.75 -13.87 -2.97
N GLY A 189 11.71 -13.45 -1.72
CA GLY A 189 12.57 -13.97 -0.66
C GLY A 189 12.13 -15.38 -0.23
N LYS A 190 12.97 -16.03 0.56
CA LYS A 190 12.61 -17.23 1.32
C LYS A 190 13.15 -17.10 2.74
N ILE A 191 12.45 -17.70 3.69
CA ILE A 191 12.91 -17.82 5.06
C ILE A 191 13.91 -18.98 5.11
N VAL A 192 15.07 -18.75 5.69
CA VAL A 192 16.17 -19.72 5.85
C VAL A 192 16.58 -19.83 7.31
#